data_5748530bd834278180363b10a723302a
#
_entry.id   5748530bd834278180363b10a723302a
#
_cell.length_a   1.000
_cell.length_b   1.000
_cell.length_c   1.000
_cell.angle_alpha   90.00
_cell.angle_beta   90.00
_cell.angle_gamma   90.00
#
_symmetry.space_group_name_H-M   'P 1'
#
loop_
_entity.id
_entity.type
_entity.pdbx_description
1 polymer ?
#
loop_
_entity_poly.entity_id
_entity_poly.type
_entity_poly.pdbx_seq_one_letter_code
_entity_poly.pdbx_strand_id
1 'polypeptide(L)'
;MKTIVLGAIAIIILFFANLAWGSVNIPWQDVGAIISGSQTDETYRYILLESRLPAAIAALLSGAALATSGLLLQTAFRNPLAGPDVFGISSGAGLAVAIVMLAFGGNIALEDLGVGFLDDAGNYAIGGFLAILIAAFIGAMVVMGIITFFSAIVRSHTVLLIIGLMVGYLASSAISLLNFFSTAEGVKSYMVWGMGSFGNVSSQQMMFFIPLALIALAASLLLVKPLNAMLLGEQYAENLGFNIRRLRIVLLIITGLLTAVVTAFCGPIAFIGLATPHIARLIIGTENHRRLLPVTMLMGASIALLCNLFCTLPSDGGIIPLNAVTPLFGAPVIIYVLVKRR
;
A
#
# COMPACT_ATOMS: atom_id res chain seq x y z
N MET A 1 -1.00 26.22 4.54
CA MET A 1 0.11 26.34 3.58
C MET A 1 1.44 25.86 4.15
N LYS A 2 1.88 26.31 5.33
CA LYS A 2 3.18 25.91 5.93
C LYS A 2 3.36 24.38 6.02
N THR A 3 2.36 23.62 6.47
CA THR A 3 2.42 22.15 6.61
C THR A 3 2.60 21.42 5.27
N ILE A 4 1.94 21.88 4.22
CA ILE A 4 2.08 21.29 2.87
C ILE A 4 3.48 21.54 2.34
N VAL A 5 4.01 22.74 2.52
CA VAL A 5 5.38 23.09 2.10
C VAL A 5 6.42 22.25 2.86
N LEU A 6 6.27 22.12 4.18
CA LEU A 6 7.13 21.29 5.01
C LEU A 6 7.07 19.80 4.59
N GLY A 7 5.87 19.29 4.32
CA GLY A 7 5.70 17.92 3.83
C GLY A 7 6.36 17.70 2.47
N ALA A 8 6.23 18.65 1.55
CA ALA A 8 6.88 18.58 0.24
C ALA A 8 8.41 18.62 0.36
N ILE A 9 8.94 19.47 1.23
CA ILE A 9 10.40 19.53 1.50
C ILE A 9 10.88 18.20 2.09
N ALA A 10 10.14 17.63 3.06
CA ALA A 10 10.48 16.35 3.66
C ALA A 10 10.51 15.22 2.61
N ILE A 11 9.53 15.18 1.69
CA ILE A 11 9.51 14.20 0.59
C ILE A 11 10.75 14.38 -0.29
N ILE A 12 11.09 15.60 -0.69
CA ILE A 12 12.26 15.85 -1.53
C ILE A 12 13.54 15.37 -0.85
N ILE A 13 13.74 15.72 0.42
CA ILE A 13 14.91 15.29 1.19
C ILE A 13 14.98 13.78 1.30
N LEU A 14 13.86 13.13 1.69
CA LEU A 14 13.81 11.67 1.85
C LEU A 14 13.93 10.93 0.52
N PHE A 15 13.38 11.48 -0.56
CA PHE A 15 13.51 10.89 -1.90
C PHE A 15 14.97 10.88 -2.35
N PHE A 16 15.68 12.00 -2.27
CA PHE A 16 17.09 12.06 -2.59
C PHE A 16 17.95 11.23 -1.63
N ALA A 17 17.58 11.16 -0.35
CA ALA A 17 18.25 10.28 0.60
C ALA A 17 18.13 8.80 0.17
N ASN A 18 16.97 8.36 -0.30
CA ASN A 18 16.77 6.99 -0.83
C ASN A 18 17.57 6.73 -2.11
N LEU A 19 17.88 7.75 -2.90
CA LEU A 19 18.72 7.60 -4.08
C LEU A 19 20.21 7.45 -3.72
N ALA A 20 20.69 8.21 -2.73
CA ALA A 20 22.09 8.22 -2.36
C ALA A 20 22.46 7.10 -1.37
N TRP A 21 21.63 6.85 -0.37
CA TRP A 21 21.90 5.87 0.67
C TRP A 21 21.22 4.52 0.38
N GLY A 22 21.91 3.44 0.75
CA GLY A 22 21.46 2.05 0.58
C GLY A 22 22.60 1.08 0.86
N SER A 23 22.42 -0.19 0.51
CA SER A 23 23.45 -1.25 0.70
C SER A 23 24.79 -0.94 0.04
N VAL A 24 24.78 -0.21 -1.07
CA VAL A 24 25.98 0.33 -1.72
C VAL A 24 25.98 1.85 -1.53
N ASN A 25 27.07 2.42 -1.05
CA ASN A 25 27.15 3.87 -0.86
C ASN A 25 27.53 4.53 -2.19
N ILE A 26 26.62 5.30 -2.78
CA ILE A 26 26.87 6.06 -4.02
C ILE A 26 27.20 7.51 -3.61
N PRO A 27 28.38 8.04 -3.98
CA PRO A 27 28.72 9.43 -3.71
C PRO A 27 27.71 10.40 -4.32
N TRP A 28 27.39 11.48 -3.62
CA TRP A 28 26.44 12.49 -4.09
C TRP A 28 26.81 13.12 -5.44
N GLN A 29 28.12 13.19 -5.72
CA GLN A 29 28.65 13.69 -7.01
C GLN A 29 28.23 12.78 -8.16
N ASP A 30 28.27 11.44 -7.95
CA ASP A 30 27.87 10.46 -8.95
C ASP A 30 26.35 10.42 -9.13
N VAL A 31 25.58 10.58 -8.05
CA VAL A 31 24.11 10.73 -8.14
C VAL A 31 23.76 11.95 -9.00
N GLY A 32 24.41 13.09 -8.77
CA GLY A 32 24.20 14.31 -9.58
C GLY A 32 24.64 14.12 -11.03
N ALA A 33 25.77 13.45 -11.27
CA ALA A 33 26.30 13.18 -12.61
C ALA A 33 25.37 12.23 -13.41
N ILE A 34 24.84 11.17 -12.78
CA ILE A 34 23.89 10.24 -13.41
C ILE A 34 22.61 10.97 -13.81
N ILE A 35 22.05 11.80 -12.91
CA ILE A 35 20.82 12.57 -13.18
C ILE A 35 21.06 13.59 -14.31
N SER A 36 22.25 14.19 -14.39
CA SER A 36 22.61 15.15 -15.46
C SER A 36 23.02 14.48 -16.78
N GLY A 37 23.07 13.14 -16.85
CA GLY A 37 23.44 12.39 -18.05
C GLY A 37 24.94 12.36 -18.33
N SER A 38 25.79 12.70 -17.35
CA SER A 38 27.25 12.65 -17.47
C SER A 38 27.77 11.20 -17.37
N GLN A 39 29.00 10.96 -17.91
CA GLN A 39 29.64 9.65 -17.78
C GLN A 39 29.96 9.35 -16.30
N THR A 40 29.49 8.19 -15.82
CA THR A 40 29.72 7.66 -14.46
C THR A 40 29.92 6.15 -14.54
N ASP A 41 30.29 5.53 -13.42
CA ASP A 41 30.40 4.09 -13.31
C ASP A 41 29.05 3.44 -13.71
N GLU A 42 29.06 2.51 -14.65
CA GLU A 42 27.88 1.80 -15.15
C GLU A 42 27.16 1.05 -14.03
N THR A 43 27.90 0.54 -13.03
CA THR A 43 27.35 -0.14 -11.87
C THR A 43 26.49 0.79 -11.03
N TYR A 44 27.01 2.00 -10.73
CA TYR A 44 26.24 3.01 -9.98
C TYR A 44 25.02 3.49 -10.76
N ARG A 45 25.16 3.66 -12.07
CA ARG A 45 24.04 4.03 -12.94
C ARG A 45 22.94 2.96 -12.92
N TYR A 46 23.31 1.69 -13.04
CA TYR A 46 22.36 0.58 -12.98
C TYR A 46 21.64 0.53 -11.62
N ILE A 47 22.40 0.57 -10.51
CA ILE A 47 21.82 0.55 -9.15
C ILE A 47 20.85 1.72 -8.94
N LEU A 48 21.22 2.92 -9.41
CA LEU A 48 20.40 4.11 -9.21
C LEU A 48 19.12 4.06 -10.04
N LEU A 49 19.20 3.74 -11.34
CA LEU A 49 18.08 3.85 -12.27
C LEU A 49 17.17 2.61 -12.27
N GLU A 50 17.74 1.40 -12.09
CA GLU A 50 16.98 0.15 -12.17
C GLU A 50 16.54 -0.40 -10.82
N SER A 51 17.12 0.06 -9.71
CA SER A 51 16.78 -0.41 -8.37
C SER A 51 16.26 0.71 -7.47
N ARG A 52 17.07 1.74 -7.21
CA ARG A 52 16.72 2.76 -6.19
C ARG A 52 15.64 3.71 -6.63
N LEU A 53 15.69 4.20 -7.86
CA LEU A 53 14.69 5.13 -8.38
C LEU A 53 13.30 4.48 -8.45
N PRO A 54 13.12 3.26 -8.98
CA PRO A 54 11.87 2.55 -8.91
C PRO A 54 11.38 2.33 -7.48
N ALA A 55 12.24 1.89 -6.56
CA ALA A 55 11.89 1.66 -5.16
C ALA A 55 11.45 2.96 -4.45
N ALA A 56 12.14 4.08 -4.68
CA ALA A 56 11.77 5.38 -4.12
C ALA A 56 10.42 5.88 -4.66
N ILE A 57 10.16 5.74 -5.96
CA ILE A 57 8.86 6.08 -6.56
C ILE A 57 7.76 5.16 -6.01
N ALA A 58 8.04 3.85 -5.91
CA ALA A 58 7.11 2.89 -5.33
C ALA A 58 6.77 3.24 -3.87
N ALA A 59 7.77 3.58 -3.05
CA ALA A 59 7.56 4.01 -1.67
C ALA A 59 6.69 5.27 -1.59
N LEU A 60 6.99 6.29 -2.40
CA LEU A 60 6.26 7.55 -2.44
C LEU A 60 4.78 7.33 -2.77
N LEU A 61 4.48 6.63 -3.86
CA LEU A 61 3.11 6.42 -4.34
C LEU A 61 2.35 5.45 -3.45
N SER A 62 2.98 4.36 -2.99
CA SER A 62 2.37 3.40 -2.07
C SER A 62 2.03 4.03 -0.73
N GLY A 63 2.93 4.84 -0.18
CA GLY A 63 2.69 5.55 1.06
C GLY A 63 1.53 6.51 0.96
N ALA A 64 1.45 7.30 -0.11
CA ALA A 64 0.33 8.19 -0.38
C ALA A 64 -0.99 7.41 -0.56
N ALA A 65 -0.96 6.30 -1.30
CA ALA A 65 -2.14 5.48 -1.59
C ALA A 65 -2.69 4.80 -0.33
N LEU A 66 -1.84 4.13 0.46
CA LEU A 66 -2.25 3.46 1.70
C LEU A 66 -2.76 4.46 2.74
N ALA A 67 -2.09 5.59 2.93
CA ALA A 67 -2.53 6.63 3.85
C ALA A 67 -3.89 7.21 3.44
N THR A 68 -4.11 7.43 2.15
CA THR A 68 -5.39 7.86 1.60
C THR A 68 -6.46 6.81 1.84
N SER A 69 -6.20 5.55 1.50
CA SER A 69 -7.10 4.42 1.74
C SER A 69 -7.54 4.36 3.20
N GLY A 70 -6.60 4.48 4.14
CA GLY A 70 -6.91 4.52 5.57
C GLY A 70 -7.78 5.71 5.97
N LEU A 71 -7.49 6.91 5.47
CA LEU A 71 -8.31 8.10 5.74
C LEU A 71 -9.75 7.93 5.25
N LEU A 72 -9.93 7.38 4.04
CA LEU A 72 -11.25 7.12 3.46
C LEU A 72 -12.05 6.14 4.33
N LEU A 73 -11.42 5.03 4.77
CA LEU A 73 -12.07 4.05 5.65
C LEU A 73 -12.41 4.63 7.03
N GLN A 74 -11.48 5.35 7.65
CA GLN A 74 -11.71 5.99 8.95
C GLN A 74 -12.89 6.95 8.90
N THR A 75 -13.05 7.67 7.80
CA THR A 75 -14.17 8.60 7.60
C THR A 75 -15.47 7.85 7.29
N ALA A 76 -15.43 6.87 6.37
CA ALA A 76 -16.59 6.10 5.96
C ALA A 76 -17.22 5.32 7.12
N PHE A 77 -16.41 4.77 8.01
CA PHE A 77 -16.85 3.97 9.14
C PHE A 77 -16.84 4.72 10.48
N ARG A 78 -16.48 6.01 10.47
CA ARG A 78 -16.36 6.83 11.68
C ARG A 78 -15.58 6.13 12.79
N ASN A 79 -14.60 5.36 12.39
CA ASN A 79 -13.78 4.59 13.30
C ASN A 79 -12.29 4.89 13.05
N PRO A 80 -11.58 5.42 14.06
CA PRO A 80 -10.17 5.73 13.94
C PRO A 80 -9.28 4.49 13.70
N LEU A 81 -9.77 3.30 14.01
CA LEU A 81 -9.06 2.03 13.81
C LEU A 81 -9.37 1.39 12.46
N ALA A 82 -10.19 2.01 11.62
CA ALA A 82 -10.48 1.50 10.29
C ALA A 82 -9.24 1.66 9.39
N GLY A 83 -8.73 0.56 8.88
CA GLY A 83 -7.63 0.51 7.94
C GLY A 83 -7.83 -0.63 6.95
N PRO A 84 -7.17 -0.61 5.79
CA PRO A 84 -7.33 -1.65 4.77
C PRO A 84 -6.96 -3.04 5.31
N ASP A 85 -5.99 -3.12 6.20
CA ASP A 85 -5.55 -4.36 6.84
C ASP A 85 -6.61 -4.89 7.80
N VAL A 86 -7.25 -4.00 8.57
CA VAL A 86 -8.29 -4.36 9.56
C VAL A 86 -9.57 -4.85 8.86
N PHE A 87 -9.88 -4.33 7.67
CA PHE A 87 -11.00 -4.80 6.86
C PHE A 87 -10.68 -6.06 6.05
N GLY A 88 -9.47 -6.62 6.19
CA GLY A 88 -9.06 -7.84 5.50
C GLY A 88 -8.84 -7.69 4.00
N ILE A 89 -8.78 -6.46 3.47
CA ILE A 89 -8.59 -6.20 2.04
C ILE A 89 -7.23 -6.73 1.59
N SER A 90 -6.17 -6.41 2.34
CA SER A 90 -4.81 -6.92 2.10
C SER A 90 -4.75 -8.45 2.25
N SER A 91 -5.50 -9.03 3.21
CA SER A 91 -5.57 -10.48 3.40
C SER A 91 -6.25 -11.19 2.24
N GLY A 92 -7.33 -10.58 1.69
CA GLY A 92 -7.99 -11.10 0.49
C GLY A 92 -7.10 -11.07 -0.75
N ALA A 93 -6.38 -9.96 -0.95
CA ALA A 93 -5.37 -9.87 -1.99
C ALA A 93 -4.29 -10.94 -1.79
N GLY A 94 -3.77 -11.09 -0.55
CA GLY A 94 -2.77 -12.09 -0.20
C GLY A 94 -3.23 -13.53 -0.42
N LEU A 95 -4.50 -13.85 -0.11
CA LEU A 95 -5.06 -15.18 -0.38
C LEU A 95 -5.12 -15.48 -1.89
N ALA A 96 -5.60 -14.52 -2.69
CA ALA A 96 -5.66 -14.72 -4.13
C ALA A 96 -4.27 -14.89 -4.75
N VAL A 97 -3.27 -14.12 -4.29
CA VAL A 97 -1.87 -14.29 -4.67
C VAL A 97 -1.33 -15.65 -4.19
N ALA A 98 -1.66 -16.07 -2.95
CA ALA A 98 -1.27 -17.38 -2.45
C ALA A 98 -1.83 -18.52 -3.33
N ILE A 99 -3.08 -18.42 -3.79
CA ILE A 99 -3.66 -19.39 -4.72
C ILE A 99 -2.82 -19.46 -6.00
N VAL A 100 -2.46 -18.31 -6.58
CA VAL A 100 -1.67 -18.24 -7.80
C VAL A 100 -0.25 -18.78 -7.57
N MET A 101 0.43 -18.37 -6.50
CA MET A 101 1.84 -18.75 -6.26
C MET A 101 2.00 -20.16 -5.69
N LEU A 102 1.09 -20.61 -4.82
CA LEU A 102 1.22 -21.86 -4.08
C LEU A 102 0.47 -23.03 -4.73
N ALA A 103 -0.73 -22.78 -5.28
CA ALA A 103 -1.51 -23.84 -5.92
C ALA A 103 -1.14 -24.04 -7.41
N PHE A 104 -0.78 -22.95 -8.10
CA PHE A 104 -0.47 -22.98 -9.53
C PHE A 104 1.01 -22.71 -9.85
N GLY A 105 1.78 -22.12 -8.94
CA GLY A 105 3.14 -21.62 -9.19
C GLY A 105 4.27 -22.59 -8.88
N GLY A 106 3.95 -23.81 -8.51
CA GLY A 106 4.99 -24.83 -8.35
C GLY A 106 5.26 -25.63 -9.63
N ASN A 107 4.27 -25.85 -10.43
CA ASN A 107 4.30 -26.57 -11.71
C ASN A 107 2.90 -26.51 -12.31
N ILE A 108 2.74 -26.37 -13.56
CA ILE A 108 1.71 -27.07 -14.35
C ILE A 108 0.76 -26.21 -15.20
N ALA A 109 0.00 -25.26 -14.75
CA ALA A 109 -1.15 -24.85 -15.57
C ALA A 109 -0.98 -23.55 -16.37
N LEU A 110 0.00 -22.74 -16.07
CA LEU A 110 0.19 -21.45 -16.73
C LEU A 110 1.26 -21.49 -17.83
N GLU A 111 2.17 -22.48 -17.81
CA GLU A 111 3.05 -22.77 -18.94
C GLU A 111 2.24 -23.22 -20.15
N ASP A 112 1.21 -24.06 -19.97
CA ASP A 112 0.29 -24.49 -21.03
C ASP A 112 -0.55 -23.34 -21.60
N LEU A 113 -0.73 -22.23 -20.84
CA LEU A 113 -1.38 -21.00 -21.29
C LEU A 113 -0.38 -19.96 -21.85
N GLY A 114 0.90 -20.32 -21.99
CA GLY A 114 1.95 -19.41 -22.46
C GLY A 114 2.32 -18.31 -21.44
N VAL A 115 1.95 -18.48 -20.18
CA VAL A 115 2.26 -17.55 -19.08
C VAL A 115 3.37 -18.16 -18.23
N GLY A 116 4.62 -18.04 -18.69
CA GLY A 116 5.78 -18.41 -17.88
C GLY A 116 5.82 -17.60 -16.58
N PHE A 117 5.96 -18.26 -15.42
CA PHE A 117 6.02 -17.57 -14.13
C PHE A 117 7.39 -16.98 -13.85
N LEU A 118 8.43 -17.66 -14.30
CA LEU A 118 9.81 -17.23 -14.12
C LEU A 118 10.49 -17.18 -15.49
N ASP A 119 11.34 -16.19 -15.68
CA ASP A 119 12.27 -16.16 -16.81
C ASP A 119 13.47 -17.08 -16.53
N ASP A 120 14.34 -17.31 -17.54
CA ASP A 120 15.55 -18.13 -17.43
C ASP A 120 16.53 -17.63 -16.34
N ALA A 121 16.34 -16.43 -15.81
CA ALA A 121 17.10 -15.82 -14.73
C ALA A 121 16.42 -15.97 -13.34
N GLY A 122 15.25 -16.63 -13.27
CA GLY A 122 14.52 -16.83 -12.01
C GLY A 122 13.69 -15.64 -11.54
N ASN A 123 13.47 -14.63 -12.40
CA ASN A 123 12.58 -13.50 -12.13
C ASN A 123 11.18 -13.80 -12.66
N TYR A 124 10.16 -13.15 -12.06
CA TYR A 124 8.80 -13.27 -12.58
C TYR A 124 8.72 -12.76 -14.02
N ALA A 125 8.41 -13.65 -14.96
CA ALA A 125 8.07 -13.26 -16.32
C ALA A 125 6.87 -12.30 -16.31
N ILE A 126 6.74 -11.47 -17.34
CA ILE A 126 5.65 -10.47 -17.44
C ILE A 126 4.28 -11.12 -17.21
N GLY A 127 4.08 -12.35 -17.71
CA GLY A 127 2.84 -13.11 -17.52
C GLY A 127 2.57 -13.48 -16.07
N GLY A 128 3.56 -13.98 -15.35
CA GLY A 128 3.44 -14.34 -13.93
C GLY A 128 3.16 -13.13 -13.05
N PHE A 129 3.82 -12.00 -13.35
CA PHE A 129 3.56 -10.75 -12.67
C PHE A 129 2.13 -10.24 -12.90
N LEU A 130 1.62 -10.26 -14.13
CA LEU A 130 0.25 -9.88 -14.45
C LEU A 130 -0.76 -10.80 -13.74
N ALA A 131 -0.49 -12.09 -13.65
CA ALA A 131 -1.34 -13.03 -12.91
C ALA A 131 -1.40 -12.68 -11.42
N ILE A 132 -0.28 -12.35 -10.79
CA ILE A 132 -0.22 -11.88 -9.39
C ILE A 132 -0.99 -10.56 -9.23
N LEU A 133 -0.80 -9.60 -10.14
CA LEU A 133 -1.49 -8.31 -10.12
C LEU A 133 -3.01 -8.48 -10.20
N ILE A 134 -3.47 -9.26 -11.17
CA ILE A 134 -4.90 -9.53 -11.38
C ILE A 134 -5.48 -10.29 -10.17
N ALA A 135 -4.77 -11.30 -9.68
CA ALA A 135 -5.19 -12.07 -8.52
C ALA A 135 -5.32 -11.18 -7.28
N ALA A 136 -4.30 -10.37 -6.97
CA ALA A 136 -4.36 -9.43 -5.84
C ALA A 136 -5.55 -8.47 -5.95
N PHE A 137 -5.78 -7.95 -7.15
CA PHE A 137 -6.90 -7.05 -7.41
C PHE A 137 -8.25 -7.76 -7.21
N ILE A 138 -8.43 -8.95 -7.78
CA ILE A 138 -9.65 -9.75 -7.60
C ILE A 138 -9.86 -10.09 -6.13
N GLY A 139 -8.84 -10.57 -5.43
CA GLY A 139 -8.92 -10.92 -4.00
C GLY A 139 -9.33 -9.72 -3.13
N ALA A 140 -8.75 -8.55 -3.39
CA ALA A 140 -9.15 -7.31 -2.72
C ALA A 140 -10.61 -6.96 -3.02
N MET A 141 -11.03 -7.05 -4.29
CA MET A 141 -12.40 -6.74 -4.72
C MET A 141 -13.43 -7.72 -4.15
N VAL A 142 -13.09 -8.99 -4.01
CA VAL A 142 -13.96 -10.00 -3.37
C VAL A 142 -14.20 -9.63 -1.91
N VAL A 143 -13.15 -9.33 -1.14
CA VAL A 143 -13.30 -8.90 0.26
C VAL A 143 -14.08 -7.59 0.35
N MET A 144 -13.83 -6.64 -0.55
CA MET A 144 -14.61 -5.41 -0.64
C MET A 144 -16.09 -5.68 -0.91
N GLY A 145 -16.39 -6.61 -1.82
CA GLY A 145 -17.77 -7.07 -2.10
C GLY A 145 -18.44 -7.64 -0.86
N ILE A 146 -17.73 -8.49 -0.10
CA ILE A 146 -18.20 -9.05 1.17
C ILE A 146 -18.50 -7.93 2.17
N ILE A 147 -17.58 -7.02 2.41
CA ILE A 147 -17.77 -5.89 3.34
C ILE A 147 -18.93 -4.99 2.89
N THR A 148 -19.04 -4.71 1.60
CA THR A 148 -20.13 -3.92 1.04
C THR A 148 -21.49 -4.60 1.21
N PHE A 149 -21.55 -5.92 0.97
CA PHE A 149 -22.75 -6.72 1.20
C PHE A 149 -23.19 -6.65 2.66
N PHE A 150 -22.30 -6.93 3.60
CA PHE A 150 -22.62 -6.84 5.02
C PHE A 150 -22.92 -5.41 5.48
N SER A 151 -22.29 -4.40 4.90
CA SER A 151 -22.61 -2.99 5.19
C SER A 151 -24.04 -2.59 4.81
N ALA A 152 -24.67 -3.31 3.88
CA ALA A 152 -26.08 -3.09 3.54
C ALA A 152 -27.05 -3.70 4.57
N ILE A 153 -26.62 -4.72 5.32
CA ILE A 153 -27.43 -5.47 6.27
C ILE A 153 -27.17 -5.00 7.70
N VAL A 154 -25.90 -4.76 8.04
CA VAL A 154 -25.45 -4.43 9.39
C VAL A 154 -25.34 -2.92 9.56
N ARG A 155 -26.02 -2.35 10.54
CA ARG A 155 -25.96 -0.91 10.85
C ARG A 155 -24.79 -0.52 11.75
N SER A 156 -24.22 -1.48 12.49
CA SER A 156 -23.14 -1.21 13.44
C SER A 156 -21.78 -1.22 12.73
N HIS A 157 -21.05 -0.10 12.80
CA HIS A 157 -19.69 0.02 12.27
C HIS A 157 -18.70 -0.94 12.95
N THR A 158 -18.89 -1.21 14.27
CA THR A 158 -18.04 -2.14 15.02
C THR A 158 -18.22 -3.57 14.54
N VAL A 159 -19.46 -3.99 14.25
CA VAL A 159 -19.72 -5.33 13.71
C VAL A 159 -19.12 -5.50 12.33
N LEU A 160 -19.13 -4.46 11.48
CA LEU A 160 -18.46 -4.50 10.17
C LEU A 160 -16.95 -4.66 10.30
N LEU A 161 -16.32 -4.02 11.28
CA LEU A 161 -14.89 -4.24 11.58
C LEU A 161 -14.61 -5.69 11.99
N ILE A 162 -15.46 -6.24 12.86
CA ILE A 162 -15.32 -7.65 13.29
C ILE A 162 -15.47 -8.59 12.09
N ILE A 163 -16.43 -8.35 11.21
CA ILE A 163 -16.59 -9.13 9.97
C ILE A 163 -15.32 -9.05 9.12
N GLY A 164 -14.74 -7.85 8.94
CA GLY A 164 -13.48 -7.68 8.22
C GLY A 164 -12.33 -8.48 8.82
N LEU A 165 -12.19 -8.45 10.16
CA LEU A 165 -11.19 -9.24 10.88
C LEU A 165 -11.44 -10.75 10.69
N MET A 166 -12.68 -11.21 10.75
CA MET A 166 -13.02 -12.63 10.55
C MET A 166 -12.69 -13.08 9.11
N VAL A 167 -13.00 -12.25 8.12
CA VAL A 167 -12.59 -12.50 6.72
C VAL A 167 -11.07 -12.59 6.60
N GLY A 168 -10.33 -11.71 7.28
CA GLY A 168 -8.87 -11.75 7.35
C GLY A 168 -8.34 -13.05 7.97
N TYR A 169 -8.94 -13.52 9.07
CA TYR A 169 -8.57 -14.81 9.69
C TYR A 169 -8.89 -16.01 8.82
N LEU A 170 -10.03 -16.00 8.11
CA LEU A 170 -10.38 -17.07 7.16
C LEU A 170 -9.37 -17.11 6.01
N ALA A 171 -8.99 -15.94 5.46
CA ALA A 171 -7.95 -15.85 4.44
C ALA A 171 -6.60 -16.39 4.95
N SER A 172 -6.19 -16.00 6.15
CA SER A 172 -4.93 -16.47 6.77
C SER A 172 -4.93 -17.97 7.01
N SER A 173 -6.07 -18.55 7.43
CA SER A 173 -6.22 -20.00 7.58
C SER A 173 -6.11 -20.72 6.25
N ALA A 174 -6.76 -20.22 5.21
CA ALA A 174 -6.65 -20.78 3.86
C ALA A 174 -5.21 -20.69 3.31
N ILE A 175 -4.51 -19.57 3.53
CA ILE A 175 -3.09 -19.41 3.17
C ILE A 175 -2.23 -20.45 3.90
N SER A 176 -2.49 -20.70 5.18
CA SER A 176 -1.76 -21.70 5.97
C SER A 176 -1.94 -23.11 5.42
N LEU A 177 -3.16 -23.45 4.99
CA LEU A 177 -3.44 -24.74 4.32
C LEU A 177 -2.72 -24.83 2.98
N LEU A 178 -2.73 -23.79 2.16
CA LEU A 178 -2.01 -23.75 0.89
C LEU A 178 -0.50 -23.92 1.11
N ASN A 179 0.08 -23.24 2.09
CA ASN A 179 1.49 -23.39 2.45
C ASN A 179 1.84 -24.84 2.86
N PHE A 180 0.95 -25.50 3.63
CA PHE A 180 1.17 -26.87 4.08
C PHE A 180 1.25 -27.87 2.91
N PHE A 181 0.45 -27.69 1.87
CA PHE A 181 0.42 -28.59 0.70
C PHE A 181 1.35 -28.15 -0.44
N SER A 182 2.02 -27.01 -0.32
CA SER A 182 2.87 -26.46 -1.38
C SER A 182 4.31 -26.94 -1.31
N THR A 183 5.09 -26.67 -2.36
CA THR A 183 6.53 -26.92 -2.40
C THR A 183 7.30 -25.93 -1.52
N ALA A 184 8.48 -26.33 -1.05
CA ALA A 184 9.34 -25.46 -0.23
C ALA A 184 9.72 -24.16 -0.97
N GLU A 185 9.93 -24.22 -2.30
CA GLU A 185 10.25 -23.07 -3.15
C GLU A 185 9.06 -22.12 -3.28
N GLY A 186 7.85 -22.65 -3.50
CA GLY A 186 6.61 -21.87 -3.55
C GLY A 186 6.35 -21.14 -2.22
N VAL A 187 6.50 -21.84 -1.10
CA VAL A 187 6.37 -21.26 0.25
C VAL A 187 7.39 -20.15 0.45
N LYS A 188 8.68 -20.37 0.09
CA LYS A 188 9.73 -19.35 0.21
C LYS A 188 9.40 -18.11 -0.63
N SER A 189 8.99 -18.30 -1.88
CA SER A 189 8.62 -17.18 -2.78
C SER A 189 7.44 -16.39 -2.26
N TYR A 190 6.39 -17.08 -1.78
CA TYR A 190 5.23 -16.40 -1.15
C TYR A 190 5.60 -15.66 0.13
N MET A 191 6.46 -16.24 0.99
CA MET A 191 6.94 -15.58 2.21
C MET A 191 7.71 -14.30 1.88
N VAL A 192 8.63 -14.34 0.90
CA VAL A 192 9.40 -13.17 0.46
C VAL A 192 8.46 -12.08 -0.06
N TRP A 193 7.49 -12.44 -0.92
CA TRP A 193 6.49 -11.49 -1.39
C TRP A 193 5.65 -10.91 -0.23
N GLY A 194 5.23 -11.75 0.72
CA GLY A 194 4.42 -11.36 1.88
C GLY A 194 5.13 -10.46 2.90
N MET A 195 6.47 -10.42 2.87
CA MET A 195 7.24 -9.51 3.71
C MET A 195 7.08 -8.03 3.31
N GLY A 196 6.62 -7.77 2.08
CA GLY A 196 6.49 -6.43 1.53
C GLY A 196 7.82 -5.76 1.23
N SER A 197 7.96 -5.19 0.06
CA SER A 197 9.13 -4.42 -0.34
C SER A 197 8.79 -3.45 -1.46
N PHE A 198 9.29 -2.23 -1.38
CA PHE A 198 9.19 -1.29 -2.49
C PHE A 198 10.19 -1.62 -3.61
N GLY A 199 11.25 -2.36 -3.30
CA GLY A 199 12.24 -2.82 -4.27
C GLY A 199 11.76 -3.96 -5.19
N ASN A 200 10.58 -4.53 -4.94
CA ASN A 200 10.00 -5.57 -5.79
C ASN A 200 9.48 -5.02 -7.14
N VAL A 201 9.37 -3.71 -7.28
CA VAL A 201 8.83 -3.06 -8.49
C VAL A 201 9.96 -2.72 -9.43
N SER A 202 10.04 -3.42 -10.56
CA SER A 202 11.04 -3.15 -11.61
C SER A 202 10.69 -1.90 -12.43
N SER A 203 11.69 -1.35 -13.15
CA SER A 203 11.50 -0.21 -14.05
C SER A 203 10.41 -0.46 -15.11
N GLN A 204 10.31 -1.67 -15.63
CA GLN A 204 9.26 -2.05 -16.59
C GLN A 204 7.86 -2.05 -15.94
N GLN A 205 7.75 -2.50 -14.71
CA GLN A 205 6.50 -2.53 -13.96
C GLN A 205 6.02 -1.12 -13.54
N MET A 206 6.95 -0.17 -13.40
CA MET A 206 6.63 1.24 -13.12
C MET A 206 5.70 1.86 -14.16
N MET A 207 5.80 1.44 -15.41
CA MET A 207 4.91 1.91 -16.50
C MET A 207 3.43 1.65 -16.18
N PHE A 208 3.10 0.58 -15.46
CA PHE A 208 1.74 0.25 -15.04
C PHE A 208 1.42 0.78 -13.65
N PHE A 209 2.37 0.68 -12.72
CA PHE A 209 2.18 1.08 -11.34
C PHE A 209 1.88 2.57 -11.18
N ILE A 210 2.68 3.44 -11.82
CA ILE A 210 2.54 4.90 -11.70
C ILE A 210 1.15 5.37 -12.18
N PRO A 211 0.66 5.03 -13.40
CA PRO A 211 -0.65 5.47 -13.84
C PRO A 211 -1.78 4.94 -12.95
N LEU A 212 -1.75 3.67 -12.56
CA LEU A 212 -2.78 3.07 -11.72
C LEU A 212 -2.85 3.75 -10.34
N ALA A 213 -1.70 3.97 -9.71
CA ALA A 213 -1.63 4.67 -8.42
C ALA A 213 -2.11 6.12 -8.53
N LEU A 214 -1.68 6.86 -9.56
CA LEU A 214 -2.09 8.25 -9.77
C LEU A 214 -3.58 8.38 -10.08
N ILE A 215 -4.16 7.50 -10.90
CA ILE A 215 -5.60 7.48 -11.19
C ILE A 215 -6.39 7.23 -9.90
N ALA A 216 -5.99 6.25 -9.09
CA ALA A 216 -6.65 5.95 -7.84
C ALA A 216 -6.54 7.10 -6.83
N LEU A 217 -5.37 7.74 -6.72
CA LEU A 217 -5.16 8.93 -5.88
C LEU A 217 -5.99 10.11 -6.38
N ALA A 218 -6.02 10.37 -7.70
CA ALA A 218 -6.84 11.44 -8.29
C ALA A 218 -8.32 11.20 -8.05
N ALA A 219 -8.80 9.96 -8.20
CA ALA A 219 -10.19 9.60 -7.90
C ALA A 219 -10.56 9.89 -6.45
N SER A 220 -9.64 9.68 -5.49
CA SER A 220 -9.88 10.00 -4.08
C SER A 220 -10.09 11.50 -3.83
N LEU A 221 -9.46 12.39 -4.61
CA LEU A 221 -9.63 13.84 -4.48
C LEU A 221 -11.06 14.30 -4.82
N LEU A 222 -11.76 13.57 -5.70
CA LEU A 222 -13.15 13.87 -6.04
C LEU A 222 -14.10 13.65 -4.85
N LEU A 223 -13.67 12.85 -3.86
CA LEU A 223 -14.47 12.53 -2.68
C LEU A 223 -14.39 13.57 -1.55
N VAL A 224 -13.59 14.61 -1.68
CA VAL A 224 -13.39 15.63 -0.64
C VAL A 224 -14.71 16.26 -0.16
N LYS A 225 -15.61 16.63 -1.09
CA LYS A 225 -16.90 17.24 -0.75
C LYS A 225 -17.82 16.27 0.00
N PRO A 226 -18.09 15.07 -0.52
CA PRO A 226 -18.94 14.11 0.18
C PRO A 226 -18.33 13.62 1.51
N LEU A 227 -17.00 13.49 1.63
CA LEU A 227 -16.35 13.15 2.90
C LEU A 227 -16.60 14.23 3.97
N ASN A 228 -16.50 15.52 3.60
CA ASN A 228 -16.80 16.60 4.52
C ASN A 228 -18.29 16.62 4.94
N ALA A 229 -19.20 16.29 4.05
CA ALA A 229 -20.61 16.14 4.39
C ALA A 229 -20.85 15.00 5.39
N MET A 230 -20.15 13.86 5.23
CA MET A 230 -20.23 12.72 6.15
C MET A 230 -19.71 13.04 7.57
N LEU A 231 -18.79 13.98 7.73
CA LEU A 231 -18.32 14.42 9.06
C LEU A 231 -19.46 14.99 9.91
N LEU A 232 -20.41 15.70 9.28
CA LEU A 232 -21.54 16.33 9.95
C LEU A 232 -22.65 15.33 10.31
N GLY A 233 -22.63 14.15 9.75
CA GLY A 233 -23.62 13.11 9.98
C GLY A 233 -24.21 12.55 8.69
N GLU A 234 -24.60 11.26 8.70
CA GLU A 234 -25.21 10.63 7.53
C GLU A 234 -26.52 11.32 7.13
N GLN A 235 -27.40 11.60 8.10
CA GLN A 235 -28.65 12.33 7.87
C GLN A 235 -28.42 13.74 7.30
N TYR A 236 -27.41 14.44 7.80
CA TYR A 236 -27.07 15.76 7.27
C TYR A 236 -26.55 15.67 5.84
N ALA A 237 -25.71 14.68 5.54
CA ALA A 237 -25.22 14.47 4.19
C ALA A 237 -26.33 14.08 3.21
N GLU A 238 -27.33 13.30 3.66
CA GLU A 238 -28.55 12.99 2.88
C GLU A 238 -29.36 14.26 2.58
N ASN A 239 -29.54 15.13 3.56
CA ASN A 239 -30.22 16.42 3.37
C ASN A 239 -29.49 17.34 2.40
N LEU A 240 -28.16 17.20 2.26
CA LEU A 240 -27.36 17.87 1.24
C LEU A 240 -27.43 17.21 -0.15
N GLY A 241 -28.24 16.15 -0.32
CA GLY A 241 -28.44 15.46 -1.59
C GLY A 241 -27.46 14.32 -1.87
N PHE A 242 -26.61 13.94 -0.91
CA PHE A 242 -25.72 12.81 -1.10
C PHE A 242 -26.43 11.48 -0.81
N ASN A 243 -26.37 10.55 -1.74
CA ASN A 243 -26.82 9.17 -1.50
C ASN A 243 -25.73 8.40 -0.72
N ILE A 244 -25.92 8.24 0.60
CA ILE A 244 -24.93 7.63 1.51
C ILE A 244 -24.57 6.20 1.08
N ARG A 245 -25.53 5.42 0.63
CA ARG A 245 -25.26 4.03 0.18
C ARG A 245 -24.34 4.00 -1.03
N ARG A 246 -24.60 4.84 -2.05
CA ARG A 246 -23.72 4.95 -3.22
C ARG A 246 -22.36 5.50 -2.85
N LEU A 247 -22.31 6.51 -2.01
CA LEU A 247 -21.07 7.13 -1.55
C LEU A 247 -20.20 6.10 -0.82
N ARG A 248 -20.78 5.28 0.07
CA ARG A 248 -20.05 4.22 0.78
C ARG A 248 -19.46 3.19 -0.19
N ILE A 249 -20.23 2.77 -1.20
CA ILE A 249 -19.74 1.85 -2.24
C ILE A 249 -18.56 2.47 -3.00
N VAL A 250 -18.67 3.72 -3.42
CA VAL A 250 -17.58 4.41 -4.15
C VAL A 250 -16.33 4.56 -3.28
N LEU A 251 -16.49 4.92 -2.00
CA LEU A 251 -15.40 4.99 -1.04
C LEU A 251 -14.69 3.64 -0.90
N LEU A 252 -15.47 2.57 -0.77
CA LEU A 252 -14.95 1.22 -0.68
C LEU A 252 -14.20 0.80 -1.97
N ILE A 253 -14.75 1.07 -3.15
CA ILE A 253 -14.11 0.76 -4.44
C ILE A 253 -12.75 1.49 -4.57
N ILE A 254 -12.72 2.80 -4.29
CA ILE A 254 -11.48 3.59 -4.38
C ILE A 254 -10.46 3.11 -3.34
N THR A 255 -10.90 2.81 -2.12
CA THR A 255 -10.04 2.23 -1.08
C THR A 255 -9.46 0.88 -1.50
N GLY A 256 -10.32 0.00 -2.04
CA GLY A 256 -9.90 -1.30 -2.56
C GLY A 256 -8.90 -1.17 -3.71
N LEU A 257 -9.15 -0.24 -4.65
CA LEU A 257 -8.23 0.03 -5.76
C LEU A 257 -6.87 0.52 -5.25
N LEU A 258 -6.84 1.52 -4.35
CA LEU A 258 -5.62 2.03 -3.75
C LEU A 258 -4.81 0.93 -3.05
N THR A 259 -5.49 0.08 -2.28
CA THR A 259 -4.85 -1.01 -1.53
C THR A 259 -4.41 -2.14 -2.46
N ALA A 260 -5.26 -2.55 -3.41
CA ALA A 260 -4.97 -3.63 -4.35
C ALA A 260 -3.75 -3.31 -5.22
N VAL A 261 -3.67 -2.09 -5.76
CA VAL A 261 -2.51 -1.65 -6.55
C VAL A 261 -1.23 -1.77 -5.71
N VAL A 262 -1.21 -1.23 -4.50
CA VAL A 262 -0.01 -1.31 -3.65
C VAL A 262 0.31 -2.76 -3.29
N THR A 263 -0.68 -3.54 -2.85
CA THR A 263 -0.45 -4.93 -2.43
C THR A 263 0.04 -5.81 -3.58
N ALA A 264 -0.48 -5.59 -4.79
CA ALA A 264 -0.06 -6.37 -5.95
C ALA A 264 1.42 -6.14 -6.32
N PHE A 265 1.87 -4.88 -6.31
CA PHE A 265 3.22 -4.51 -6.73
C PHE A 265 4.26 -4.62 -5.61
N CYS A 266 3.90 -4.24 -4.39
CA CYS A 266 4.83 -4.14 -3.26
C CYS A 266 4.63 -5.23 -2.20
N GLY A 267 3.64 -6.11 -2.38
CA GLY A 267 3.18 -7.01 -1.33
C GLY A 267 2.29 -6.31 -0.29
N PRO A 268 1.75 -7.05 0.68
CA PRO A 268 0.96 -6.47 1.75
C PRO A 268 1.83 -5.57 2.64
N ILE A 269 1.39 -4.33 2.89
CA ILE A 269 2.10 -3.36 3.74
C ILE A 269 1.14 -2.89 4.83
N ALA A 270 1.49 -3.19 6.07
CA ALA A 270 0.68 -2.86 7.24
C ALA A 270 1.03 -1.49 7.84
N PHE A 271 0.15 -0.98 8.71
CA PHE A 271 0.29 0.20 9.56
C PHE A 271 0.33 1.56 8.86
N ILE A 272 0.87 1.72 7.67
CA ILE A 272 0.94 3.03 6.99
C ILE A 272 -0.46 3.63 6.83
N GLY A 273 -1.43 2.84 6.35
CA GLY A 273 -2.81 3.28 6.17
C GLY A 273 -3.52 3.60 7.47
N LEU A 274 -3.19 2.92 8.54
CA LEU A 274 -3.83 3.12 9.84
C LEU A 274 -3.25 4.32 10.59
N ALA A 275 -1.92 4.44 10.67
CA ALA A 275 -1.24 5.44 11.50
C ALA A 275 -1.18 6.83 10.87
N THR A 276 -0.93 6.92 9.56
CA THR A 276 -0.68 8.19 8.87
C THR A 276 -1.83 9.19 8.97
N PRO A 277 -3.12 8.82 8.80
CA PRO A 277 -4.21 9.79 8.93
C PRO A 277 -4.28 10.42 10.34
N HIS A 278 -3.89 9.68 11.38
CA HIS A 278 -3.81 10.20 12.74
C HIS A 278 -2.69 11.22 12.89
N ILE A 279 -1.51 10.94 12.35
CA ILE A 279 -0.39 11.88 12.34
C ILE A 279 -0.80 13.15 11.61
N ALA A 280 -1.43 13.04 10.45
CA ALA A 280 -1.90 14.19 9.67
C ALA A 280 -2.89 15.04 10.45
N ARG A 281 -3.87 14.43 11.14
CA ARG A 281 -4.84 15.15 12.00
C ARG A 281 -4.16 15.89 13.16
N LEU A 282 -3.21 15.26 13.82
CA LEU A 282 -2.44 15.87 14.92
C LEU A 282 -1.67 17.11 14.45
N ILE A 283 -1.09 17.06 13.26
CA ILE A 283 -0.27 18.14 12.70
C ILE A 283 -1.14 19.30 12.22
N ILE A 284 -2.30 19.02 11.59
CA ILE A 284 -3.11 20.08 10.99
C ILE A 284 -4.16 20.63 11.98
N GLY A 285 -4.60 19.84 12.95
CA GLY A 285 -5.64 20.21 13.90
C GLY A 285 -7.03 20.39 13.27
N THR A 286 -7.32 19.75 12.12
CA THR A 286 -8.62 19.85 11.45
C THR A 286 -9.03 18.54 10.81
N GLU A 287 -10.35 18.29 10.80
CA GLU A 287 -10.97 17.14 10.11
C GLU A 287 -11.38 17.48 8.66
N ASN A 288 -11.22 18.73 8.22
CA ASN A 288 -11.62 19.15 6.87
C ASN A 288 -10.78 18.47 5.80
N HIS A 289 -11.38 17.56 5.03
CA HIS A 289 -10.72 16.74 4.01
C HIS A 289 -10.07 17.56 2.89
N ARG A 290 -10.51 18.80 2.65
CA ARG A 290 -9.84 19.68 1.67
C ARG A 290 -8.38 19.97 2.05
N ARG A 291 -8.06 19.98 3.36
CA ARG A 291 -6.70 20.16 3.88
C ARG A 291 -6.10 18.83 4.34
N LEU A 292 -6.92 17.98 4.96
CA LEU A 292 -6.48 16.74 5.57
C LEU A 292 -6.03 15.73 4.53
N LEU A 293 -6.77 15.55 3.42
CA LEU A 293 -6.45 14.54 2.41
C LEU A 293 -5.09 14.78 1.73
N PRO A 294 -4.78 15.99 1.20
CA PRO A 294 -3.45 16.24 0.64
C PRO A 294 -2.31 16.08 1.65
N VAL A 295 -2.50 16.52 2.90
CA VAL A 295 -1.46 16.34 3.93
C VAL A 295 -1.31 14.87 4.31
N THR A 296 -2.39 14.09 4.34
CA THR A 296 -2.31 12.65 4.58
C THR A 296 -1.52 11.95 3.47
N MET A 297 -1.72 12.34 2.19
CA MET A 297 -0.92 11.83 1.07
C MET A 297 0.57 12.14 1.24
N LEU A 298 0.90 13.40 1.55
CA LEU A 298 2.29 13.82 1.75
C LEU A 298 2.95 13.10 2.94
N MET A 299 2.22 12.98 4.06
CA MET A 299 2.72 12.28 5.24
C MET A 299 2.91 10.78 4.98
N GLY A 300 1.98 10.14 4.24
CA GLY A 300 2.10 8.76 3.84
C GLY A 300 3.31 8.51 2.97
N ALA A 301 3.52 9.35 1.97
CA ALA A 301 4.71 9.32 1.11
C ALA A 301 6.00 9.48 1.94
N SER A 302 6.04 10.45 2.86
CA SER A 302 7.20 10.69 3.72
C SER A 302 7.51 9.51 4.64
N ILE A 303 6.49 8.93 5.26
CA ILE A 303 6.65 7.76 6.15
C ILE A 303 7.13 6.53 5.37
N ALA A 304 6.56 6.28 4.19
CA ALA A 304 6.98 5.15 3.36
C ALA A 304 8.42 5.30 2.87
N LEU A 305 8.83 6.51 2.42
CA LEU A 305 10.21 6.80 2.04
C LEU A 305 11.16 6.62 3.24
N LEU A 306 10.77 7.07 4.42
CA LEU A 306 11.54 6.89 5.64
C LEU A 306 11.69 5.40 5.97
N CYS A 307 10.60 4.63 5.94
CA CYS A 307 10.64 3.18 6.17
C CYS A 307 11.53 2.47 5.14
N ASN A 308 11.42 2.85 3.84
CA ASN A 308 12.28 2.29 2.80
C ASN A 308 13.76 2.55 3.07
N LEU A 309 14.10 3.76 3.50
CA LEU A 309 15.47 4.12 3.87
C LEU A 309 15.99 3.24 5.00
N PHE A 310 15.17 2.99 6.05
CA PHE A 310 15.54 2.07 7.14
C PHE A 310 15.70 0.62 6.67
N CYS A 311 14.88 0.17 5.72
CA CYS A 311 14.99 -1.18 5.15
C CYS A 311 16.29 -1.38 4.35
N THR A 312 16.81 -0.31 3.74
CA THR A 312 17.98 -0.33 2.86
C THR A 312 19.26 0.15 3.52
N LEU A 313 19.24 0.46 4.83
CA LEU A 313 20.45 0.83 5.56
C LEU A 313 21.51 -0.27 5.46
N PRO A 314 22.78 0.12 5.36
CA PRO A 314 23.88 -0.84 5.26
C PRO A 314 23.85 -1.81 6.43
N SER A 315 23.64 -3.09 6.12
CA SER A 315 23.76 -4.18 7.08
C SER A 315 24.39 -5.38 6.39
N ASP A 316 25.27 -6.09 7.10
CA ASP A 316 25.86 -7.32 6.60
C ASP A 316 24.82 -8.45 6.40
N GLY A 317 23.58 -8.24 6.85
CA GLY A 317 22.48 -9.20 6.82
C GLY A 317 21.49 -9.05 5.66
N GLY A 318 21.65 -8.09 4.74
CA GLY A 318 20.73 -7.88 3.62
C GLY A 318 19.64 -6.84 3.88
N ILE A 319 18.59 -6.84 3.06
CA ILE A 319 17.47 -5.87 3.14
C ILE A 319 16.51 -6.28 4.25
N ILE A 320 16.20 -5.36 5.18
CA ILE A 320 15.22 -5.59 6.24
C ILE A 320 13.81 -5.58 5.64
N PRO A 321 12.94 -6.57 5.96
CA PRO A 321 11.58 -6.59 5.48
C PRO A 321 10.78 -5.36 5.90
N LEU A 322 10.00 -4.80 4.98
CA LEU A 322 9.23 -3.57 5.22
C LEU A 322 8.22 -3.74 6.36
N ASN A 323 7.56 -4.91 6.43
CA ASN A 323 6.61 -5.23 7.51
C ASN A 323 7.25 -5.44 8.89
N ALA A 324 8.58 -5.49 9.00
CA ALA A 324 9.26 -5.40 10.27
C ALA A 324 9.47 -3.94 10.73
N VAL A 325 9.63 -3.03 9.77
CA VAL A 325 9.91 -1.60 10.03
C VAL A 325 8.64 -0.78 10.25
N THR A 326 7.60 -0.97 9.41
CA THR A 326 6.38 -0.14 9.46
C THR A 326 5.63 -0.19 10.80
N PRO A 327 5.53 -1.33 11.52
CA PRO A 327 4.90 -1.36 12.84
C PRO A 327 5.68 -0.59 13.90
N LEU A 328 7.02 -0.54 13.82
CA LEU A 328 7.86 0.19 14.76
C LEU A 328 7.54 1.70 14.76
N PHE A 329 7.17 2.24 13.59
CA PHE A 329 6.73 3.63 13.49
C PHE A 329 5.22 3.79 13.72
N GLY A 330 4.41 2.85 13.23
CA GLY A 330 2.95 2.96 13.26
C GLY A 330 2.33 2.68 14.63
N ALA A 331 2.77 1.62 15.32
CA ALA A 331 2.15 1.20 16.57
C ALA A 331 2.29 2.22 17.72
N PRO A 332 3.46 2.85 17.96
CA PRO A 332 3.59 3.86 19.00
C PRO A 332 2.67 5.06 18.77
N VAL A 333 2.51 5.48 17.52
CA VAL A 333 1.62 6.61 17.17
C VAL A 333 0.18 6.26 17.48
N ILE A 334 -0.28 5.07 17.11
CA ILE A 334 -1.65 4.64 17.36
C ILE A 334 -1.91 4.55 18.87
N ILE A 335 -0.99 3.95 19.63
CA ILE A 335 -1.09 3.86 21.09
C ILE A 335 -1.19 5.27 21.71
N TYR A 336 -0.32 6.20 21.31
CA TYR A 336 -0.35 7.59 21.78
C TYR A 336 -1.69 8.27 21.49
N VAL A 337 -2.21 8.12 20.27
CA VAL A 337 -3.50 8.72 19.87
C VAL A 337 -4.66 8.16 20.69
N LEU A 338 -4.68 6.83 20.92
CA LEU A 338 -5.74 6.18 21.68
C LEU A 338 -5.73 6.58 23.16
N VAL A 339 -4.54 6.69 23.76
CA VAL A 339 -4.39 7.12 25.16
C VAL A 339 -4.77 8.59 25.33
N LYS A 340 -4.40 9.46 24.39
CA LYS A 340 -4.68 10.91 24.48
C LYS A 340 -6.15 11.28 24.22
N ARG A 341 -6.92 10.41 23.55
CA ARG A 341 -8.38 10.61 23.32
C ARG A 341 -9.26 10.30 24.55
N ARG A 342 -8.66 9.80 25.62
CA ARG A 342 -9.31 9.72 26.94
C ARG A 342 -9.13 11.01 27.71
#